data_6cb7ea3c4f9eaaa63f0ea103be54d1c5
#
_entry.id   6cb7ea3c4f9eaaa63f0ea103be54d1c5
#
_cell.length_a   1.000
_cell.length_b   1.000
_cell.length_c   1.000
_cell.angle_alpha   90.00
_cell.angle_beta   90.00
_cell.angle_gamma   90.00
#
_symmetry.space_group_name_H-M   'P 1'
#
loop_
_entity.id
_entity.type
_entity.pdbx_description
1 polymer ?
#
loop_
_entity_poly.entity_id
_entity_poly.type
_entity_poly.pdbx_seq_one_letter_code
_entity_poly.pdbx_strand_id
1 'polypeptide(L)'
;SKIESELLQSLLGENLQQRISKIIKKSDINEINRHLNDFVDQLSYKLDGQYQFKRPTQRQNSFTQRHMISKIIETYFSDKILHYIDNINRDTPVHNLSSGEKRKALLDLAIGFLKDNPKKTQQATILAVDEPELSLHATSCFKQFEKIKKISEIGIQTICTTHWYGFLPAAMSGSATYVSPNQALIKCLNLEYYRDELSTLVKESKGSYLDTLEVKSNHDLVQSIITSITS
;
A
#
# COMPACT_ATOMS: atom_id res chain seq x y z
N SER A 1 -13.47 -2.98 5.93
CA SER A 1 -13.38 -4.37 5.40
C SER A 1 -12.14 -5.06 5.96
N LYS A 2 -12.06 -6.39 5.85
CA LYS A 2 -10.94 -7.20 6.36
C LYS A 2 -9.60 -6.76 5.74
N ILE A 3 -9.60 -6.37 4.47
CA ILE A 3 -8.42 -5.89 3.73
C ILE A 3 -7.90 -4.56 4.28
N GLU A 4 -8.76 -3.64 4.66
CA GLU A 4 -8.36 -2.35 5.24
C GLU A 4 -7.68 -2.55 6.60
N SER A 5 -8.22 -3.44 7.43
CA SER A 5 -7.63 -3.75 8.74
C SER A 5 -6.30 -4.49 8.61
N GLU A 6 -6.17 -5.41 7.66
CA GLU A 6 -4.92 -6.13 7.39
C GLU A 6 -3.82 -5.21 6.83
N LEU A 7 -4.18 -4.28 5.95
CA LEU A 7 -3.23 -3.30 5.41
C LEU A 7 -2.80 -2.31 6.51
N LEU A 8 -3.73 -1.79 7.29
CA LEU A 8 -3.42 -0.96 8.45
C LEU A 8 -2.56 -1.70 9.47
N GLN A 9 -2.82 -2.95 9.74
CA GLN A 9 -2.00 -3.78 10.63
C GLN A 9 -0.60 -4.03 10.07
N SER A 10 -0.45 -4.24 8.76
CA SER A 10 0.87 -4.46 8.16
C SER A 10 1.70 -3.17 8.10
N LEU A 11 1.10 -2.06 7.73
CA LEU A 11 1.78 -0.77 7.63
C LEU A 11 2.08 -0.13 8.99
N LEU A 12 1.14 -0.22 9.95
CA LEU A 12 1.30 0.32 11.30
C LEU A 12 2.04 -0.64 12.23
N GLY A 13 1.94 -1.95 11.95
CA GLY A 13 2.30 -3.02 12.89
C GLY A 13 3.72 -2.91 13.42
N GLU A 14 4.71 -2.72 12.56
CA GLU A 14 6.11 -2.68 13.00
C GLU A 14 6.46 -1.42 13.79
N ASN A 15 5.98 -0.26 13.39
CA ASN A 15 6.28 1.00 14.08
C ASN A 15 5.59 1.09 15.44
N LEU A 16 4.29 0.74 15.48
CA LEU A 16 3.54 0.67 16.73
C LEU A 16 4.05 -0.44 17.63
N GLN A 17 4.36 -1.61 17.10
CA GLN A 17 4.97 -2.69 17.87
C GLN A 17 6.25 -2.25 18.58
N GLN A 18 7.14 -1.52 17.88
CA GLN A 18 8.37 -1.03 18.47
C GLN A 18 8.13 0.05 19.52
N ARG A 19 7.15 0.94 19.33
CA ARG A 19 6.78 1.96 20.33
C ARG A 19 6.17 1.32 21.59
N ILE A 20 5.23 0.41 21.42
CA ILE A 20 4.54 -0.27 22.52
C ILE A 20 5.49 -1.25 23.23
N SER A 21 6.42 -1.91 22.52
CA SER A 21 7.41 -2.81 23.13
C SER A 21 8.38 -2.12 24.09
N LYS A 22 8.56 -0.81 23.96
CA LYS A 22 9.33 -0.01 24.93
C LYS A 22 8.57 0.25 26.23
N ILE A 23 7.25 0.20 26.19
CA ILE A 23 6.36 0.46 27.33
C ILE A 23 6.07 -0.86 28.06
N ILE A 24 5.73 -1.91 27.33
CA ILE A 24 5.42 -3.24 27.90
C ILE A 24 6.72 -4.04 28.02
N LYS A 25 7.18 -4.25 29.23
CA LYS A 25 8.40 -5.02 29.50
C LYS A 25 8.13 -6.52 29.45
N LYS A 26 9.17 -7.30 29.18
CA LYS A 26 9.08 -8.76 29.17
C LYS A 26 8.72 -9.33 30.56
N SER A 27 9.13 -8.63 31.65
CA SER A 27 8.74 -8.94 33.01
C SER A 27 7.24 -8.94 33.22
N ASP A 28 6.57 -7.89 32.69
CA ASP A 28 5.13 -7.70 32.86
C ASP A 28 4.34 -8.82 32.15
N ILE A 29 4.83 -9.25 31.00
CA ILE A 29 4.26 -10.39 30.27
C ILE A 29 4.43 -11.71 31.04
N ASN A 30 5.57 -11.92 31.67
CA ASN A 30 5.80 -13.11 32.50
C ASN A 30 4.87 -13.12 33.72
N GLU A 31 4.64 -11.97 34.35
CA GLU A 31 3.72 -11.83 35.47
C GLU A 31 2.27 -12.10 35.06
N ILE A 32 1.82 -11.53 33.92
CA ILE A 32 0.50 -11.80 33.35
C ILE A 32 0.34 -13.31 33.05
N ASN A 33 1.32 -13.94 32.43
CA ASN A 33 1.27 -15.37 32.16
C ASN A 33 1.16 -16.20 33.42
N ARG A 34 1.88 -15.82 34.48
CA ARG A 34 1.79 -16.49 35.79
C ARG A 34 0.36 -16.40 36.33
N HIS A 35 -0.21 -15.20 36.42
CA HIS A 35 -1.58 -15.01 36.93
C HIS A 35 -2.63 -15.74 36.12
N LEU A 36 -2.49 -15.78 34.77
CA LEU A 36 -3.40 -16.54 33.92
C LEU A 36 -3.30 -18.04 34.14
N ASN A 37 -2.08 -18.57 34.30
CA ASN A 37 -1.88 -19.99 34.59
C ASN A 37 -2.43 -20.35 35.95
N ASP A 38 -2.12 -19.55 37.01
CA ASP A 38 -2.63 -19.76 38.36
C ASP A 38 -4.18 -19.75 38.38
N PHE A 39 -4.81 -18.85 37.60
CA PHE A 39 -6.27 -18.83 37.50
C PHE A 39 -6.83 -20.09 36.83
N VAL A 40 -6.21 -20.55 35.74
CA VAL A 40 -6.62 -21.76 35.01
C VAL A 40 -6.47 -22.99 35.88
N ASP A 41 -5.37 -23.09 36.64
CA ASP A 41 -5.11 -24.20 37.56
C ASP A 41 -6.12 -24.23 38.72
N GLN A 42 -6.43 -23.06 39.30
CA GLN A 42 -7.50 -22.95 40.32
C GLN A 42 -8.88 -23.31 39.79
N LEU A 43 -9.18 -22.93 38.55
CA LEU A 43 -10.46 -23.29 37.94
C LEU A 43 -10.54 -24.79 37.65
N SER A 44 -9.48 -25.39 37.18
CA SER A 44 -9.40 -26.84 36.96
C SER A 44 -9.56 -27.64 38.26
N TYR A 45 -8.96 -27.14 39.34
CA TYR A 45 -9.14 -27.73 40.70
C TYR A 45 -10.58 -27.66 41.15
N LYS A 46 -11.27 -26.53 40.99
CA LYS A 46 -12.70 -26.33 41.37
C LYS A 46 -13.65 -27.17 40.55
N LEU A 47 -13.24 -27.66 39.38
CA LEU A 47 -14.01 -28.53 38.49
C LEU A 47 -13.71 -30.04 38.78
N ASP A 48 -13.20 -30.37 39.96
CA ASP A 48 -12.87 -31.73 40.42
C ASP A 48 -11.96 -32.53 39.45
N GLY A 49 -11.18 -31.80 38.66
CA GLY A 49 -10.25 -32.38 37.69
C GLY A 49 -10.92 -33.03 36.45
N GLN A 50 -12.26 -32.99 36.36
CA GLN A 50 -12.97 -33.57 35.22
C GLN A 50 -12.85 -32.72 33.95
N TYR A 51 -12.56 -31.41 34.08
CA TYR A 51 -12.40 -30.47 32.97
C TYR A 51 -11.04 -29.81 33.08
N GLN A 52 -10.31 -29.79 31.98
CA GLN A 52 -8.99 -29.19 31.90
C GLN A 52 -8.88 -28.34 30.66
N PHE A 53 -8.30 -27.13 30.78
CA PHE A 53 -7.91 -26.32 29.64
C PHE A 53 -6.65 -26.88 29.03
N LYS A 54 -6.79 -27.62 27.92
CA LYS A 54 -5.65 -28.13 27.15
C LYS A 54 -5.32 -27.25 25.97
N ARG A 55 -4.04 -27.10 25.70
CA ARG A 55 -3.55 -26.34 24.56
C ARG A 55 -3.68 -27.15 23.28
N PRO A 56 -4.04 -26.49 22.14
CA PRO A 56 -4.17 -27.20 20.87
C PRO A 56 -2.84 -27.68 20.29
N THR A 57 -1.69 -27.12 20.71
CA THR A 57 -0.35 -27.53 20.27
C THR A 57 0.70 -27.32 21.36
N GLN A 58 1.72 -28.18 21.41
CA GLN A 58 2.81 -28.12 22.40
C GLN A 58 3.74 -26.90 22.23
N ARG A 59 3.66 -26.15 21.14
CA ARG A 59 4.63 -25.10 20.79
C ARG A 59 4.36 -23.71 21.36
N GLN A 60 3.16 -23.42 21.88
CA GLN A 60 2.86 -22.10 22.43
C GLN A 60 2.35 -22.18 23.86
N ASN A 61 3.28 -22.14 24.79
CA ASN A 61 2.98 -22.30 26.21
C ASN A 61 2.64 -21.02 26.94
N SER A 62 2.86 -19.83 26.37
CA SER A 62 2.67 -18.56 27.06
C SER A 62 2.39 -17.44 26.06
N PHE A 63 1.72 -16.41 26.53
CA PHE A 63 1.61 -15.15 25.79
C PHE A 63 3.02 -14.57 25.61
N THR A 64 3.37 -14.22 24.38
CA THR A 64 4.60 -13.49 24.10
C THR A 64 4.31 -11.98 24.04
N GLN A 65 5.32 -11.17 24.32
CA GLN A 65 5.23 -9.71 24.17
C GLN A 65 4.69 -9.34 22.77
N ARG A 66 5.16 -10.00 21.72
CA ARG A 66 4.72 -9.77 20.35
C ARG A 66 3.23 -10.06 20.15
N HIS A 67 2.73 -11.18 20.67
CA HIS A 67 1.30 -11.52 20.62
C HIS A 67 0.44 -10.50 21.33
N MET A 68 0.85 -10.07 22.53
CA MET A 68 0.09 -9.09 23.28
C MET A 68 0.01 -7.75 22.56
N ILE A 69 1.14 -7.26 22.07
CA ILE A 69 1.19 -6.00 21.32
C ILE A 69 0.33 -6.08 20.05
N SER A 70 0.41 -7.21 19.32
CA SER A 70 -0.42 -7.43 18.13
C SER A 70 -1.91 -7.38 18.46
N LYS A 71 -2.32 -8.01 19.57
CA LYS A 71 -3.73 -7.97 20.02
C LYS A 71 -4.18 -6.61 20.48
N ILE A 72 -3.34 -5.85 21.16
CA ILE A 72 -3.63 -4.46 21.53
C ILE A 72 -3.85 -3.60 20.28
N ILE A 73 -2.97 -3.72 19.29
CA ILE A 73 -3.08 -2.98 18.03
C ILE A 73 -4.36 -3.40 17.29
N GLU A 74 -4.61 -4.70 17.17
CA GLU A 74 -5.81 -5.24 16.52
C GLU A 74 -7.08 -4.69 17.20
N THR A 75 -7.17 -4.78 18.53
CA THR A 75 -8.33 -4.30 19.30
C THR A 75 -8.49 -2.77 19.15
N TYR A 76 -7.40 -2.01 19.21
CA TYR A 76 -7.46 -0.56 19.04
C TYR A 76 -8.01 -0.13 17.68
N PHE A 77 -7.70 -0.87 16.61
CA PHE A 77 -8.16 -0.56 15.26
C PHE A 77 -9.48 -1.26 14.88
N SER A 78 -9.94 -2.27 15.64
CA SER A 78 -11.22 -2.93 15.37
C SER A 78 -12.41 -1.97 15.48
N ASP A 79 -12.32 -1.02 16.40
CA ASP A 79 -13.37 -0.04 16.69
C ASP A 79 -13.19 1.28 15.92
N LYS A 80 -12.17 1.38 15.07
CA LYS A 80 -11.88 2.60 14.29
C LYS A 80 -12.19 2.36 12.82
N ILE A 81 -13.02 3.21 12.29
CA ILE A 81 -13.35 3.24 10.87
C ILE A 81 -12.55 4.38 10.23
N LEU A 82 -11.86 4.07 9.13
CA LEU A 82 -11.19 5.09 8.35
C LEU A 82 -12.22 5.93 7.60
N HIS A 83 -12.14 7.24 7.75
CA HIS A 83 -13.01 8.20 7.09
C HIS A 83 -12.21 9.05 6.10
N TYR A 84 -12.84 9.39 5.00
CA TYR A 84 -12.37 10.37 4.03
C TYR A 84 -13.13 11.67 4.28
N ILE A 85 -12.39 12.77 4.46
CA ILE A 85 -12.94 14.12 4.60
C ILE A 85 -12.63 14.87 3.32
N ASP A 86 -13.65 15.30 2.61
CA ASP A 86 -13.49 16.07 1.37
C ASP A 86 -13.27 17.56 1.65
N ASN A 87 -13.04 18.34 0.57
CA ASN A 87 -12.77 19.78 0.67
C ASN A 87 -13.95 20.61 1.22
N ILE A 88 -15.15 20.03 1.27
CA ILE A 88 -16.36 20.65 1.84
C ILE A 88 -16.74 20.05 3.19
N ASN A 89 -15.77 19.41 3.85
CA ASN A 89 -15.91 18.77 5.17
C ASN A 89 -16.99 17.67 5.25
N ARG A 90 -17.34 17.01 4.14
CA ARG A 90 -18.16 15.80 4.22
C ARG A 90 -17.29 14.66 4.72
N ASP A 91 -17.77 14.04 5.76
CA ASP A 91 -17.18 12.89 6.42
C ASP A 91 -17.82 11.61 5.89
N THR A 92 -17.05 10.80 5.17
CA THR A 92 -17.54 9.58 4.54
C THR A 92 -16.64 8.40 4.93
N PRO A 93 -17.20 7.34 5.55
CA PRO A 93 -16.45 6.13 5.79
C PRO A 93 -15.84 5.57 4.50
N VAL A 94 -14.57 5.19 4.52
CA VAL A 94 -13.85 4.72 3.32
C VAL A 94 -14.53 3.51 2.69
N HIS A 95 -15.16 2.64 3.48
CA HIS A 95 -15.90 1.49 2.94
C HIS A 95 -17.15 1.86 2.12
N ASN A 96 -17.66 3.10 2.23
CA ASN A 96 -18.76 3.63 1.43
C ASN A 96 -18.31 4.37 0.16
N LEU A 97 -17.02 4.57 -0.02
CA LEU A 97 -16.45 5.18 -1.22
C LEU A 97 -16.57 4.25 -2.43
N SER A 98 -16.47 4.80 -3.63
CA SER A 98 -16.30 4.02 -4.87
C SER A 98 -15.01 3.21 -4.85
N SER A 99 -14.90 2.21 -5.73
CA SER A 99 -13.70 1.36 -5.82
C SER A 99 -12.43 2.17 -6.11
N GLY A 100 -12.50 3.16 -7.00
CA GLY A 100 -11.37 4.04 -7.32
C GLY A 100 -10.96 4.93 -6.15
N GLU A 101 -11.93 5.52 -5.44
CA GLU A 101 -11.66 6.33 -4.25
C GLU A 101 -11.07 5.50 -3.10
N LYS A 102 -11.53 4.25 -2.92
CA LYS A 102 -10.92 3.33 -1.95
C LYS A 102 -9.46 3.05 -2.26
N ARG A 103 -9.14 2.75 -3.54
CA ARG A 103 -7.75 2.52 -3.97
C ARG A 103 -6.90 3.76 -3.75
N LYS A 104 -7.43 4.94 -4.08
CA LYS A 104 -6.77 6.21 -3.82
C LYS A 104 -6.49 6.41 -2.33
N ALA A 105 -7.47 6.15 -1.46
CA ALA A 105 -7.31 6.27 -0.01
C ALA A 105 -6.25 5.30 0.53
N LEU A 106 -6.20 4.07 0.04
CA LEU A 106 -5.19 3.09 0.43
C LEU A 106 -3.77 3.51 0.00
N LEU A 107 -3.63 4.04 -1.22
CA LEU A 107 -2.35 4.55 -1.69
C LEU A 107 -1.91 5.79 -0.90
N ASP A 108 -2.84 6.71 -0.61
CA ASP A 108 -2.56 7.91 0.21
C ASP A 108 -2.09 7.54 1.63
N LEU A 109 -2.69 6.51 2.22
CA LEU A 109 -2.24 5.94 3.49
C LEU A 109 -0.84 5.36 3.40
N ALA A 110 -0.59 4.49 2.42
CA ALA A 110 0.74 3.89 2.22
C ALA A 110 1.82 4.97 2.06
N ILE A 111 1.54 6.00 1.25
CA ILE A 111 2.41 7.16 1.05
C ILE A 111 2.64 7.93 2.36
N GLY A 112 1.59 8.16 3.15
CA GLY A 112 1.69 8.83 4.45
C GLY A 112 2.65 8.09 5.39
N PHE A 113 2.52 6.76 5.48
CA PHE A 113 3.40 5.94 6.32
C PHE A 113 4.86 5.91 5.84
N LEU A 114 5.08 5.87 4.53
CA LEU A 114 6.42 5.88 3.97
C LEU A 114 7.14 7.20 4.25
N LYS A 115 6.42 8.32 4.24
CA LYS A 115 6.98 9.65 4.56
C LYS A 115 7.37 9.81 6.02
N ASP A 116 6.60 9.25 6.94
CA ASP A 116 6.84 9.41 8.39
C ASP A 116 8.04 8.62 8.92
N ASN A 117 8.62 7.71 8.12
CA ASN A 117 9.72 6.85 8.54
C ASN A 117 10.97 6.91 7.66
N PRO A 118 11.51 8.08 7.33
CA PRO A 118 12.65 8.19 6.40
C PRO A 118 13.93 7.49 6.89
N LYS A 119 14.10 7.29 8.21
CA LYS A 119 15.27 6.61 8.78
C LYS A 119 15.19 5.07 8.72
N LYS A 120 14.00 4.48 8.56
CA LYS A 120 13.83 3.04 8.37
C LYS A 120 13.88 2.63 6.90
N THR A 121 13.70 3.54 5.98
CA THR A 121 13.84 3.35 4.54
C THR A 121 15.27 3.10 4.08
N GLN A 122 16.28 3.10 4.97
CA GLN A 122 17.60 2.53 4.70
C GLN A 122 17.57 1.01 4.47
N GLN A 123 16.52 0.31 4.86
CA GLN A 123 16.23 -1.02 4.33
C GLN A 123 15.53 -0.82 2.99
N ALA A 124 15.99 -1.53 1.95
CA ALA A 124 15.44 -1.45 0.60
C ALA A 124 13.90 -1.62 0.62
N THR A 125 13.19 -0.51 0.56
CA THR A 125 11.72 -0.49 0.50
C THR A 125 11.32 -0.25 -0.94
N ILE A 126 10.44 -1.10 -1.46
CA ILE A 126 9.87 -0.97 -2.81
C ILE A 126 8.37 -0.75 -2.65
N LEU A 127 7.87 0.31 -3.27
CA LEU A 127 6.43 0.53 -3.44
C LEU A 127 6.00 -0.05 -4.78
N ALA A 128 5.27 -1.16 -4.77
CA ALA A 128 4.67 -1.74 -5.96
C ALA A 128 3.18 -1.39 -6.01
N VAL A 129 2.72 -0.81 -7.12
CA VAL A 129 1.32 -0.39 -7.32
C VAL A 129 0.84 -0.94 -8.65
N ASP A 130 -0.23 -1.72 -8.59
CA ASP A 130 -0.85 -2.31 -9.77
C ASP A 130 -2.03 -1.43 -10.23
N GLU A 131 -1.97 -0.94 -11.47
CA GLU A 131 -2.98 -0.10 -12.11
C GLU A 131 -3.51 1.03 -11.21
N PRO A 132 -2.68 2.01 -10.81
CA PRO A 132 -3.10 3.09 -9.91
C PRO A 132 -4.25 3.95 -10.47
N GLU A 133 -4.46 3.92 -11.77
CA GLU A 133 -5.53 4.63 -12.49
C GLU A 133 -6.87 3.91 -12.49
N LEU A 134 -6.93 2.62 -12.17
CA LEU A 134 -8.13 1.81 -12.32
C LEU A 134 -9.32 2.40 -11.54
N SER A 135 -10.44 2.57 -12.26
CA SER A 135 -11.68 3.16 -11.73
C SER A 135 -11.56 4.64 -11.30
N LEU A 136 -10.53 5.35 -11.77
CA LEU A 136 -10.36 6.78 -11.55
C LEU A 136 -10.76 7.59 -12.77
N HIS A 137 -11.23 8.80 -12.54
CA HIS A 137 -11.42 9.79 -13.62
C HIS A 137 -10.06 10.29 -14.13
N ALA A 138 -9.95 10.66 -15.40
CA ALA A 138 -8.69 11.06 -16.04
C ALA A 138 -7.89 12.11 -15.26
N THR A 139 -8.58 13.14 -14.69
CA THR A 139 -7.94 14.15 -13.83
C THR A 139 -7.30 13.57 -12.57
N SER A 140 -7.90 12.53 -12.02
CA SER A 140 -7.40 11.85 -10.82
C SER A 140 -6.23 10.92 -11.15
N CYS A 141 -6.18 10.36 -12.37
CA CYS A 141 -5.06 9.52 -12.82
C CYS A 141 -3.73 10.29 -12.73
N PHE A 142 -3.65 11.47 -13.35
CA PHE A 142 -2.42 12.27 -13.33
C PHE A 142 -1.97 12.60 -11.90
N LYS A 143 -2.90 13.03 -11.05
CA LYS A 143 -2.61 13.33 -9.63
C LYS A 143 -2.07 12.10 -8.88
N GLN A 144 -2.52 10.91 -9.24
CA GLN A 144 -2.09 9.67 -8.60
C GLN A 144 -0.66 9.30 -9.00
N PHE A 145 -0.32 9.40 -10.27
CA PHE A 145 1.04 9.19 -10.76
C PHE A 145 2.03 10.23 -10.20
N GLU A 146 1.61 11.50 -10.08
CA GLU A 146 2.40 12.55 -9.42
C GLU A 146 2.72 12.21 -7.95
N LYS A 147 1.78 11.60 -7.23
CA LYS A 147 2.03 11.14 -5.86
C LYS A 147 3.05 10.01 -5.81
N ILE A 148 2.95 9.04 -6.73
CA ILE A 148 3.91 7.92 -6.85
C ILE A 148 5.30 8.47 -7.17
N LYS A 149 5.41 9.43 -8.10
CA LYS A 149 6.66 10.12 -8.43
C LYS A 149 7.29 10.77 -7.20
N LYS A 150 6.50 11.54 -6.41
CA LYS A 150 6.99 12.18 -5.18
C LYS A 150 7.53 11.20 -4.15
N ILE A 151 7.10 9.95 -4.16
CA ILE A 151 7.65 8.89 -3.31
C ILE A 151 9.02 8.45 -3.81
N SER A 152 9.22 8.35 -5.12
CA SER A 152 10.55 8.04 -5.67
C SER A 152 11.58 9.13 -5.36
N GLU A 153 11.16 10.40 -5.34
CA GLU A 153 12.02 11.55 -5.01
C GLU A 153 12.56 11.53 -3.57
N ILE A 154 11.88 10.87 -2.64
CA ILE A 154 12.36 10.67 -1.26
C ILE A 154 13.19 9.39 -1.08
N GLY A 155 13.63 8.76 -2.20
CA GLY A 155 14.55 7.63 -2.19
C GLY A 155 13.89 6.25 -2.07
N ILE A 156 12.56 6.15 -2.23
CA ILE A 156 11.84 4.87 -2.25
C ILE A 156 11.68 4.42 -3.69
N GLN A 157 12.19 3.23 -4.02
CA GLN A 157 11.97 2.65 -5.33
C GLN A 157 10.48 2.40 -5.56
N THR A 158 9.95 2.91 -6.68
CA THR A 158 8.55 2.71 -7.05
C THR A 158 8.45 1.91 -8.33
N ILE A 159 7.55 0.94 -8.37
CA ILE A 159 7.22 0.13 -9.55
C ILE A 159 5.72 0.18 -9.72
N CYS A 160 5.22 0.51 -10.90
CA CYS A 160 3.80 0.44 -11.18
C CYS A 160 3.52 -0.19 -12.55
N THR A 161 2.42 -0.95 -12.64
CA THR A 161 1.82 -1.36 -13.90
C THR A 161 0.75 -0.36 -14.28
N THR A 162 0.52 -0.12 -15.57
CA THR A 162 -0.52 0.80 -16.01
C THR A 162 -0.96 0.53 -17.44
N HIS A 163 -2.23 0.76 -17.73
CA HIS A 163 -2.81 0.87 -19.06
C HIS A 163 -3.04 2.32 -19.47
N TRP A 164 -2.76 3.29 -18.60
CA TRP A 164 -2.87 4.72 -18.87
C TRP A 164 -1.49 5.31 -19.18
N TYR A 165 -1.31 5.75 -20.41
CA TYR A 165 -0.01 6.22 -20.91
C TYR A 165 0.20 7.73 -20.83
N GLY A 166 -0.81 8.49 -20.41
CA GLY A 166 -0.76 9.94 -20.35
C GLY A 166 0.31 10.52 -19.43
N PHE A 167 0.82 9.73 -18.49
CA PHE A 167 1.91 10.14 -17.60
C PHE A 167 3.29 10.09 -18.26
N LEU A 168 3.50 9.18 -19.20
CA LEU A 168 4.84 8.91 -19.78
C LEU A 168 5.49 10.16 -20.42
N PRO A 169 4.78 10.97 -21.23
CA PRO A 169 5.37 12.17 -21.83
C PRO A 169 5.71 13.29 -20.83
N ALA A 170 5.13 13.23 -19.63
CA ALA A 170 5.35 14.22 -18.56
C ALA A 170 6.33 13.73 -17.47
N ALA A 171 6.74 12.48 -17.52
CA ALA A 171 7.72 11.94 -16.60
C ALA A 171 9.13 12.49 -16.92
N MET A 172 9.86 12.85 -15.88
CA MET A 172 11.20 13.46 -16.01
C MET A 172 12.32 12.50 -15.61
N SER A 173 12.00 11.33 -15.08
CA SER A 173 12.98 10.34 -14.63
C SER A 173 12.37 8.96 -14.53
N GLY A 174 13.21 7.93 -14.59
CA GLY A 174 12.80 6.53 -14.48
C GLY A 174 12.81 5.80 -15.81
N SER A 175 12.22 4.61 -15.82
CA SER A 175 12.11 3.78 -17.03
C SER A 175 10.72 3.17 -17.14
N ALA A 176 10.25 2.99 -18.38
CA ALA A 176 9.02 2.26 -18.66
C ALA A 176 9.35 1.04 -19.52
N THR A 177 8.74 -0.10 -19.20
CA THR A 177 8.87 -1.33 -19.97
C THR A 177 7.54 -1.61 -20.65
N TYR A 178 7.52 -1.56 -21.97
CA TYR A 178 6.33 -1.92 -22.75
C TYR A 178 6.32 -3.43 -23.00
N VAL A 179 5.24 -4.07 -22.58
CA VAL A 179 5.03 -5.52 -22.74
C VAL A 179 3.90 -5.75 -23.74
N SER A 180 4.20 -6.36 -24.90
CA SER A 180 3.20 -6.69 -25.91
C SER A 180 2.75 -8.16 -25.81
N PRO A 181 1.44 -8.46 -25.87
CA PRO A 181 0.94 -9.83 -25.80
C PRO A 181 1.29 -10.67 -27.04
N ASN A 182 1.51 -10.03 -28.20
CA ASN A 182 1.70 -10.71 -29.48
C ASN A 182 3.16 -10.96 -29.87
N GLN A 183 4.08 -10.35 -29.17
CA GLN A 183 5.52 -10.53 -29.36
C GLN A 183 6.16 -10.47 -27.99
N ALA A 184 7.02 -11.43 -27.68
CA ALA A 184 7.84 -11.41 -26.47
C ALA A 184 8.87 -10.24 -26.49
N LEU A 185 8.44 -9.05 -26.91
CA LEU A 185 9.26 -7.88 -27.06
C LEU A 185 9.07 -7.01 -25.81
N ILE A 186 10.06 -7.07 -24.95
CA ILE A 186 10.19 -6.17 -23.81
C ILE A 186 11.06 -5.01 -24.29
N LYS A 187 10.47 -3.82 -24.44
CA LYS A 187 11.24 -2.60 -24.71
C LYS A 187 11.26 -1.73 -23.46
N CYS A 188 12.47 -1.39 -23.02
CA CYS A 188 12.68 -0.44 -21.97
C CYS A 188 12.88 0.95 -22.58
N LEU A 189 12.09 1.92 -22.13
CA LEU A 189 12.15 3.32 -22.54
C LEU A 189 12.66 4.15 -21.35
N ASN A 190 13.64 5.02 -21.58
CA ASN A 190 14.07 5.98 -20.58
C ASN A 190 13.05 7.14 -20.56
N LEU A 191 12.44 7.40 -19.41
CA LEU A 191 11.41 8.44 -19.30
C LEU A 191 11.96 9.87 -19.44
N GLU A 192 13.24 10.08 -19.13
CA GLU A 192 13.91 11.38 -19.33
C GLU A 192 13.94 11.79 -20.81
N TYR A 193 14.14 10.81 -21.71
CA TYR A 193 14.23 11.01 -23.14
C TYR A 193 13.05 10.35 -23.90
N TYR A 194 11.96 10.10 -23.21
CA TYR A 194 10.84 9.30 -23.72
C TYR A 194 10.38 9.70 -25.12
N ARG A 195 10.21 11.01 -25.39
CA ARG A 195 9.73 11.50 -26.68
C ARG A 195 10.71 11.25 -27.81
N ASP A 196 11.99 11.49 -27.57
CA ASP A 196 13.03 11.32 -28.57
C ASP A 196 13.28 9.84 -28.86
N GLU A 197 13.36 9.02 -27.82
CA GLU A 197 13.49 7.57 -27.96
C GLU A 197 12.29 6.96 -28.68
N LEU A 198 11.05 7.31 -28.30
CA LEU A 198 9.85 6.80 -28.94
C LEU A 198 9.76 7.22 -30.40
N SER A 199 10.03 8.49 -30.70
CA SER A 199 10.04 9.00 -32.08
C SER A 199 11.07 8.30 -32.96
N THR A 200 12.24 7.98 -32.43
CA THR A 200 13.29 7.23 -33.13
C THR A 200 12.85 5.79 -33.39
N LEU A 201 12.32 5.12 -32.36
CA LEU A 201 11.82 3.75 -32.47
C LEU A 201 10.65 3.62 -33.45
N VAL A 202 9.75 4.61 -33.49
CA VAL A 202 8.64 4.66 -34.46
C VAL A 202 9.15 4.74 -35.89
N LYS A 203 10.14 5.61 -36.15
CA LYS A 203 10.76 5.72 -37.52
C LYS A 203 11.45 4.43 -37.95
N GLU A 204 12.10 3.73 -37.03
CA GLU A 204 12.80 2.48 -37.32
C GLU A 204 11.84 1.30 -37.55
N SER A 205 10.70 1.31 -36.87
CA SER A 205 9.76 0.17 -36.82
C SER A 205 8.73 0.12 -37.94
N LYS A 206 8.64 1.15 -38.77
CA LYS A 206 7.77 1.23 -39.99
C LYS A 206 6.31 0.81 -39.72
N GLY A 207 5.61 1.50 -38.85
CA GLY A 207 4.17 1.28 -38.64
C GLY A 207 3.86 0.14 -37.66
N SER A 208 4.65 -0.03 -36.66
CA SER A 208 4.47 -1.03 -35.60
C SER A 208 3.58 -0.52 -34.47
N TYR A 209 3.39 -1.39 -33.45
CA TYR A 209 2.71 -1.05 -32.19
C TYR A 209 3.24 0.21 -31.48
N LEU A 210 4.46 0.68 -31.78
CA LEU A 210 5.05 1.89 -31.21
C LEU A 210 4.35 3.15 -31.67
N ASP A 211 3.84 3.18 -32.91
CA ASP A 211 2.99 4.29 -33.40
C ASP A 211 1.73 4.42 -32.56
N THR A 212 1.12 3.27 -32.23
CA THR A 212 -0.06 3.21 -31.35
C THR A 212 0.27 3.70 -29.96
N LEU A 213 1.42 3.35 -29.41
CA LEU A 213 1.86 3.79 -28.09
C LEU A 213 2.08 5.32 -28.05
N GLU A 214 2.72 5.91 -29.09
CA GLU A 214 2.93 7.34 -29.21
C GLU A 214 1.59 8.10 -29.28
N VAL A 215 0.71 7.69 -30.17
CA VAL A 215 -0.62 8.30 -30.35
C VAL A 215 -1.42 8.19 -29.05
N LYS A 216 -1.43 7.03 -28.42
CA LYS A 216 -2.19 6.80 -27.18
C LYS A 216 -1.65 7.61 -26.03
N SER A 217 -0.34 7.68 -25.84
CA SER A 217 0.27 8.47 -24.77
C SER A 217 -0.01 9.98 -24.88
N ASN A 218 0.07 10.50 -26.12
CA ASN A 218 -0.26 11.90 -26.39
C ASN A 218 -1.76 12.16 -26.23
N HIS A 219 -2.63 11.27 -26.68
CA HIS A 219 -4.08 11.36 -26.50
C HIS A 219 -4.46 11.39 -25.02
N ASP A 220 -3.95 10.44 -24.22
CA ASP A 220 -4.25 10.34 -22.77
C ASP A 220 -3.75 11.58 -22.02
N LEU A 221 -2.58 12.13 -22.42
CA LEU A 221 -2.07 13.37 -21.85
C LEU A 221 -2.98 14.55 -22.16
N VAL A 222 -3.37 14.73 -23.44
CA VAL A 222 -4.24 15.83 -23.88
C VAL A 222 -5.61 15.75 -23.19
N GLN A 223 -6.20 14.57 -23.12
CA GLN A 223 -7.45 14.34 -22.38
C GLN A 223 -7.34 14.76 -20.91
N SER A 224 -6.24 14.41 -20.25
CA SER A 224 -6.02 14.77 -18.86
C SER A 224 -5.91 16.30 -18.66
N ILE A 225 -5.24 16.98 -19.58
CA ILE A 225 -5.10 18.44 -19.56
C ILE A 225 -6.48 19.10 -19.78
N ILE A 226 -7.21 18.71 -20.82
CA ILE A 226 -8.54 19.28 -21.13
C ILE A 226 -9.47 19.10 -19.95
N THR A 227 -9.54 17.90 -19.39
CA THR A 227 -10.43 17.63 -18.24
C THR A 227 -10.03 18.43 -17.00
N SER A 228 -8.73 18.72 -16.82
CA SER A 228 -8.26 19.55 -15.70
C SER A 228 -8.62 21.03 -15.83
N ILE A 229 -8.82 21.52 -17.07
CA ILE A 229 -9.20 22.91 -17.33
C ILE A 229 -10.72 23.09 -17.20
N THR A 230 -11.49 22.05 -17.52
CA THR A 230 -12.97 22.09 -17.55
C THR A 230 -13.64 21.68 -16.24
N SER A 231 -12.89 21.19 -15.26
CA SER A 231 -13.35 20.77 -13.93
C SER A 231 -13.04 21.85 -12.88
#